data_0abc04f16396cb0080e7d5eac7882c43
#
_entry.id   0abc04f16396cb0080e7d5eac7882c43
#
_cell.length_a   1.000
_cell.length_b   1.000
_cell.length_c   1.000
_cell.angle_alpha   90.00
_cell.angle_beta   90.00
_cell.angle_gamma   90.00
#
_symmetry.space_group_name_H-M   'P 1'
#
loop_
_entity.id
_entity.type
_entity.pdbx_description
1 polymer ?
#
loop_
_entity_poly.entity_id
_entity_poly.type
_entity_poly.pdbx_seq_one_letter_code
_entity_poly.pdbx_strand_id
1 'polypeptide(L)'
;MRHRKSVAGIAALCVSGAVFASIDLSDFDKNTMQDVDDANKELESALSSKETQVAVSNAEFIRDSLHWAEGYFDKKGNAADAVKLAREGRELAEGIAKSAGEGHFDAAMDSYESLRRTCKSCHDAYKPPSL
;
A
#
# COMPACT_ATOMS: atom_id res chain seq x y z
N MET A 1 37.96 -1.75 59.66
CA MET A 1 37.57 -2.75 58.63
C MET A 1 36.16 -2.39 58.15
N ARG A 2 36.07 -1.84 56.95
CA ARG A 2 34.80 -1.43 56.34
C ARG A 2 34.40 -2.43 55.27
N HIS A 3 33.35 -3.18 55.53
CA HIS A 3 32.75 -4.07 54.52
C HIS A 3 31.90 -3.27 53.54
N ARG A 4 32.36 -3.12 52.30
CA ARG A 4 31.58 -2.61 51.20
C ARG A 4 30.72 -3.75 50.64
N LYS A 5 29.41 -3.67 50.86
CA LYS A 5 28.43 -4.55 50.20
C LYS A 5 28.14 -4.00 48.80
N SER A 6 28.59 -4.71 47.77
CA SER A 6 28.26 -4.46 46.39
C SER A 6 26.84 -4.95 46.12
N VAL A 7 25.96 -4.05 45.78
CA VAL A 7 24.60 -4.38 45.29
C VAL A 7 24.69 -4.48 43.78
N ALA A 8 24.62 -5.70 43.26
CA ALA A 8 24.51 -5.96 41.83
C ALA A 8 23.05 -5.69 41.41
N GLY A 9 22.82 -4.57 40.70
CA GLY A 9 21.54 -4.28 40.08
C GLY A 9 21.36 -5.16 38.83
N ILE A 10 20.38 -6.04 38.86
CA ILE A 10 19.91 -6.80 37.70
C ILE A 10 18.99 -5.85 36.90
N ALA A 11 19.48 -5.35 35.76
CA ALA A 11 18.67 -4.65 34.81
C ALA A 11 17.82 -5.67 34.00
N ALA A 12 16.54 -5.76 34.30
CA ALA A 12 15.61 -6.55 33.53
C ALA A 12 15.34 -5.80 32.20
N LEU A 13 15.89 -6.28 31.09
CA LEU A 13 15.51 -5.87 29.74
C LEU A 13 14.12 -6.42 29.44
N CYS A 14 13.11 -5.57 29.54
CA CYS A 14 11.79 -5.83 28.97
C CYS A 14 11.89 -5.75 27.44
N VAL A 15 12.09 -6.89 26.79
CA VAL A 15 11.90 -7.02 25.34
C VAL A 15 10.40 -6.98 25.10
N SER A 16 9.88 -5.78 24.79
CA SER A 16 8.52 -5.64 24.30
C SER A 16 8.45 -6.20 22.88
N GLY A 17 8.19 -7.50 22.77
CA GLY A 17 7.87 -8.13 21.51
C GLY A 17 6.55 -7.52 21.00
N ALA A 18 6.61 -6.69 19.95
CA ALA A 18 5.43 -6.28 19.24
C ALA A 18 4.81 -7.53 18.61
N VAL A 19 3.76 -8.05 19.21
CA VAL A 19 2.94 -9.11 18.61
C VAL A 19 2.10 -8.43 17.54
N PHE A 20 2.57 -8.48 16.27
CA PHE A 20 1.75 -8.14 15.14
C PHE A 20 0.65 -9.19 15.04
N ALA A 21 -0.57 -8.82 15.41
CA ALA A 21 -1.72 -9.66 15.16
C ALA A 21 -1.87 -9.78 13.63
N SER A 22 -1.68 -10.99 13.09
CA SER A 22 -1.94 -11.26 11.68
C SER A 22 -3.44 -11.12 11.43
N ILE A 23 -3.82 -10.23 10.49
CA ILE A 23 -5.21 -10.05 10.07
C ILE A 23 -5.58 -11.20 9.14
N ASP A 24 -6.74 -11.80 9.36
CA ASP A 24 -7.29 -12.80 8.45
C ASP A 24 -7.78 -12.13 7.17
N LEU A 25 -7.15 -12.46 6.04
CA LEU A 25 -7.47 -11.97 4.71
C LEU A 25 -8.11 -13.05 3.83
N SER A 26 -8.64 -14.13 4.42
CA SER A 26 -9.22 -15.24 3.66
C SER A 26 -10.45 -14.84 2.82
N ASP A 27 -11.15 -13.80 3.24
CA ASP A 27 -12.31 -13.21 2.57
C ASP A 27 -11.97 -12.02 1.65
N PHE A 28 -10.68 -11.69 1.50
CA PHE A 28 -10.24 -10.63 0.58
C PHE A 28 -10.32 -11.12 -0.87
N ASP A 29 -10.88 -10.30 -1.76
CA ASP A 29 -10.98 -10.65 -3.17
C ASP A 29 -9.62 -10.55 -3.87
N LYS A 30 -8.99 -11.72 -4.04
CA LYS A 30 -7.68 -11.83 -4.70
C LYS A 30 -7.75 -11.53 -6.19
N ASN A 31 -8.89 -11.79 -6.84
CA ASN A 31 -9.05 -11.52 -8.27
C ASN A 31 -9.00 -10.03 -8.53
N THR A 32 -9.64 -9.22 -7.69
CA THR A 32 -9.54 -7.75 -7.79
C THR A 32 -8.09 -7.29 -7.73
N MET A 33 -7.25 -7.85 -6.86
CA MET A 33 -5.84 -7.46 -6.78
C MET A 33 -5.03 -7.95 -7.98
N GLN A 34 -5.37 -9.08 -8.58
CA GLN A 34 -4.74 -9.54 -9.83
C GLN A 34 -5.09 -8.62 -10.99
N ASP A 35 -6.35 -8.21 -11.11
CA ASP A 35 -6.80 -7.26 -12.12
C ASP A 35 -6.12 -5.88 -11.94
N VAL A 36 -5.91 -5.45 -10.69
CA VAL A 36 -5.14 -4.22 -10.38
C VAL A 36 -3.68 -4.35 -10.79
N ASP A 37 -3.04 -5.51 -10.60
CA ASP A 37 -1.66 -5.74 -11.02
C ASP A 37 -1.53 -5.68 -12.55
N ASP A 38 -2.48 -6.24 -13.29
CA ASP A 38 -2.51 -6.17 -14.74
C ASP A 38 -2.79 -4.74 -15.25
N ALA A 39 -3.76 -4.05 -14.64
CA ALA A 39 -4.02 -2.64 -14.94
C ALA A 39 -2.81 -1.73 -14.65
N ASN A 40 -2.05 -2.05 -13.61
CA ASN A 40 -0.84 -1.31 -13.26
C ASN A 40 0.28 -1.46 -14.31
N LYS A 41 0.45 -2.66 -14.88
CA LYS A 41 1.40 -2.91 -15.98
C LYS A 41 0.98 -2.18 -17.27
N GLU A 42 -0.32 -2.22 -17.59
CA GLU A 42 -0.86 -1.49 -18.74
C GLU A 42 -0.74 0.03 -18.57
N LEU A 43 -0.96 0.54 -17.35
CA LEU A 43 -0.80 1.95 -17.03
C LEU A 43 0.64 2.41 -17.28
N GLU A 44 1.64 1.64 -16.83
CA GLU A 44 3.06 1.95 -17.06
C GLU A 44 3.36 2.06 -18.56
N SER A 45 2.89 1.10 -19.33
CA SER A 45 3.06 1.08 -20.78
C SER A 45 2.39 2.29 -21.44
N ALA A 46 1.13 2.56 -21.07
CA ALA A 46 0.36 3.66 -21.63
C ALA A 46 0.95 5.04 -21.29
N LEU A 47 1.48 5.23 -20.08
CA LEU A 47 2.17 6.47 -19.71
C LEU A 47 3.45 6.66 -20.52
N SER A 48 4.23 5.59 -20.72
CA SER A 48 5.46 5.62 -21.51
C SER A 48 5.20 5.91 -22.98
N SER A 49 4.11 5.34 -23.54
CA SER A 49 3.69 5.51 -24.93
C SER A 49 2.81 6.76 -25.15
N LYS A 50 2.46 7.46 -24.07
CA LYS A 50 1.56 8.63 -24.09
C LYS A 50 0.16 8.34 -24.65
N GLU A 51 -0.34 7.15 -24.32
CA GLU A 51 -1.69 6.70 -24.70
C GLU A 51 -2.73 7.19 -23.68
N THR A 52 -3.21 8.41 -23.85
CA THR A 52 -4.08 9.13 -22.89
C THR A 52 -5.26 8.28 -22.43
N GLN A 53 -6.05 7.71 -23.37
CA GLN A 53 -7.28 6.99 -23.02
C GLN A 53 -7.00 5.73 -22.19
N VAL A 54 -5.97 4.98 -22.57
CA VAL A 54 -5.57 3.75 -21.86
C VAL A 54 -5.03 4.10 -20.49
N ALA A 55 -4.20 5.14 -20.38
CA ALA A 55 -3.65 5.59 -19.10
C ALA A 55 -4.76 6.04 -18.13
N VAL A 56 -5.71 6.85 -18.61
CA VAL A 56 -6.83 7.33 -17.79
C VAL A 56 -7.70 6.16 -17.33
N SER A 57 -8.09 5.26 -18.23
CA SER A 57 -8.97 4.12 -17.89
C SER A 57 -8.34 3.20 -16.84
N ASN A 58 -7.05 2.88 -16.98
CA ASN A 58 -6.35 2.02 -16.01
C ASN A 58 -6.16 2.73 -14.66
N ALA A 59 -5.82 4.01 -14.67
CA ALA A 59 -5.67 4.78 -13.43
C ALA A 59 -7.01 4.89 -12.67
N GLU A 60 -8.12 5.11 -13.36
CA GLU A 60 -9.46 5.13 -12.77
C GLU A 60 -9.86 3.77 -12.20
N PHE A 61 -9.58 2.68 -12.91
CA PHE A 61 -9.82 1.33 -12.42
C PHE A 61 -9.03 1.05 -11.13
N ILE A 62 -7.75 1.42 -11.09
CA ILE A 62 -6.90 1.29 -9.90
C ILE A 62 -7.45 2.12 -8.75
N ARG A 63 -7.86 3.37 -9.01
CA ARG A 63 -8.50 4.26 -8.02
C ARG A 63 -9.71 3.58 -7.37
N ASP A 64 -10.61 3.06 -8.18
CA ASP A 64 -11.86 2.47 -7.70
C ASP A 64 -11.62 1.18 -6.92
N SER A 65 -10.66 0.36 -7.36
CA SER A 65 -10.25 -0.85 -6.68
C SER A 65 -9.60 -0.54 -5.31
N LEU A 66 -8.79 0.51 -5.23
CA LEU A 66 -8.18 0.95 -3.97
C LEU A 66 -9.22 1.60 -3.03
N HIS A 67 -10.24 2.25 -3.55
CA HIS A 67 -11.37 2.71 -2.75
C HIS A 67 -12.12 1.53 -2.11
N TRP A 68 -12.34 0.47 -2.87
CA TRP A 68 -12.89 -0.76 -2.32
C TRP A 68 -11.98 -1.37 -1.22
N ALA A 69 -10.67 -1.46 -1.46
CA ALA A 69 -9.70 -1.97 -0.48
C ALA A 69 -9.66 -1.10 0.80
N GLU A 70 -9.72 0.22 0.68
CA GLU A 70 -9.84 1.14 1.82
C GLU A 70 -11.05 0.78 2.70
N GLY A 71 -12.22 0.60 2.08
CA GLY A 71 -13.44 0.22 2.78
C GLY A 71 -13.39 -1.19 3.40
N TYR A 72 -12.73 -2.12 2.73
CA TYR A 72 -12.52 -3.47 3.26
C TYR A 72 -11.70 -3.44 4.57
N PHE A 73 -10.53 -2.79 4.56
CA PHE A 73 -9.67 -2.71 5.74
C PHE A 73 -10.28 -1.88 6.87
N ASP A 74 -11.04 -0.84 6.54
CA ASP A 74 -11.76 -0.05 7.53
C ASP A 74 -12.79 -0.91 8.29
N LYS A 75 -13.56 -1.73 7.58
CA LYS A 75 -14.52 -2.67 8.19
C LYS A 75 -13.83 -3.79 8.96
N LYS A 76 -12.68 -4.27 8.49
CA LYS A 76 -11.92 -5.34 9.14
C LYS A 76 -11.43 -4.92 10.52
N GLY A 77 -11.04 -3.65 10.67
CA GLY A 77 -10.46 -3.09 11.89
C GLY A 77 -9.02 -3.54 12.12
N ASN A 78 -8.33 -2.88 13.04
CA ASN A 78 -6.93 -3.16 13.40
C ASN A 78 -5.94 -3.12 12.21
N ALA A 79 -6.27 -2.37 11.17
CA ALA A 79 -5.48 -2.20 9.94
C ALA A 79 -5.45 -0.73 9.49
N ALA A 80 -5.28 0.19 10.43
CA ALA A 80 -5.31 1.64 10.14
C ALA A 80 -4.22 2.06 9.12
N ASP A 81 -3.09 1.39 9.11
CA ASP A 81 -2.02 1.57 8.14
C ASP A 81 -2.41 1.09 6.74
N ALA A 82 -3.13 -0.05 6.62
CA ALA A 82 -3.66 -0.51 5.34
C ALA A 82 -4.73 0.46 4.78
N VAL A 83 -5.61 0.98 5.64
CA VAL A 83 -6.59 2.02 5.27
C VAL A 83 -5.88 3.26 4.74
N LYS A 84 -4.84 3.72 5.43
CA LYS A 84 -4.04 4.88 5.00
C LYS A 84 -3.36 4.63 3.66
N LEU A 85 -2.71 3.49 3.48
CA LEU A 85 -2.00 3.15 2.24
C LEU A 85 -2.98 2.99 1.06
N ALA A 86 -4.14 2.38 1.26
CA ALA A 86 -5.17 2.28 0.23
C ALA A 86 -5.69 3.66 -0.19
N ARG A 87 -5.89 4.57 0.77
CA ARG A 87 -6.29 5.96 0.50
C ARG A 87 -5.20 6.72 -0.26
N GLU A 88 -3.96 6.64 0.16
CA GLU A 88 -2.83 7.27 -0.54
C GLU A 88 -2.72 6.77 -1.98
N GLY A 89 -2.82 5.46 -2.18
CA GLY A 89 -2.81 4.86 -3.51
C GLY A 89 -3.97 5.34 -4.39
N ARG A 90 -5.17 5.43 -3.82
CA ARG A 90 -6.36 5.96 -4.50
C ARG A 90 -6.17 7.41 -4.95
N GLU A 91 -5.65 8.25 -4.08
CA GLU A 91 -5.38 9.67 -4.39
C GLU A 91 -4.29 9.83 -5.47
N LEU A 92 -3.25 8.98 -5.42
CA LEU A 92 -2.21 8.95 -6.46
C LEU A 92 -2.79 8.50 -7.80
N ALA A 93 -3.62 7.46 -7.84
CA ALA A 93 -4.27 6.99 -9.07
C ALA A 93 -5.20 8.06 -9.67
N GLU A 94 -5.94 8.79 -8.85
CA GLU A 94 -6.75 9.93 -9.30
C GLU A 94 -5.89 11.05 -9.91
N GLY A 95 -4.75 11.37 -9.27
CA GLY A 95 -3.79 12.34 -9.78
C GLY A 95 -3.17 11.91 -11.11
N ILE A 96 -2.88 10.61 -11.28
CA ILE A 96 -2.39 10.06 -12.56
C ILE A 96 -3.43 10.21 -13.65
N ALA A 97 -4.70 9.84 -13.39
CA ALA A 97 -5.78 9.98 -14.37
C ALA A 97 -5.94 11.43 -14.83
N LYS A 98 -5.91 12.37 -13.89
CA LYS A 98 -5.99 13.79 -14.19
C LYS A 98 -4.79 14.27 -15.02
N SER A 99 -3.57 14.00 -14.59
CA SER A 99 -2.35 14.45 -15.28
C SER A 99 -2.24 13.87 -16.68
N ALA A 100 -2.51 12.56 -16.84
CA ALA A 100 -2.53 11.91 -18.15
C ALA A 100 -3.63 12.46 -19.06
N GLY A 101 -4.82 12.70 -18.52
CA GLY A 101 -5.93 13.31 -19.26
C GLY A 101 -5.64 14.72 -19.77
N GLU A 102 -4.79 15.46 -19.07
CA GLU A 102 -4.31 16.79 -19.44
C GLU A 102 -3.04 16.75 -20.32
N GLY A 103 -2.50 15.56 -20.62
CA GLY A 103 -1.29 15.39 -21.42
C GLY A 103 0.03 15.60 -20.64
N HIS A 104 -0.04 15.70 -19.32
CA HIS A 104 1.12 15.88 -18.44
C HIS A 104 1.73 14.53 -18.05
N PHE A 105 2.27 13.79 -19.02
CA PHE A 105 2.74 12.41 -18.83
C PHE A 105 3.94 12.28 -17.90
N ASP A 106 4.83 13.26 -17.85
CA ASP A 106 5.98 13.24 -16.93
C ASP A 106 5.50 13.34 -15.47
N ALA A 107 4.57 14.24 -15.16
CA ALA A 107 3.96 14.35 -13.85
C ALA A 107 3.12 13.11 -13.49
N ALA A 108 2.43 12.52 -14.46
CA ALA A 108 1.69 11.27 -14.29
C ALA A 108 2.65 10.11 -13.96
N MET A 109 3.81 10.03 -14.61
CA MET A 109 4.83 9.02 -14.36
C MET A 109 5.45 9.16 -12.95
N ASP A 110 5.74 10.37 -12.50
CA ASP A 110 6.23 10.62 -11.14
C ASP A 110 5.22 10.15 -10.07
N SER A 111 3.94 10.41 -10.31
CA SER A 111 2.84 9.93 -9.45
C SER A 111 2.71 8.40 -9.51
N TYR A 112 2.90 7.80 -10.69
CA TYR A 112 2.89 6.36 -10.88
C TYR A 112 4.00 5.66 -10.08
N GLU A 113 5.22 6.20 -10.09
CA GLU A 113 6.32 5.68 -9.28
C GLU A 113 6.01 5.75 -7.76
N SER A 114 5.29 6.78 -7.34
CA SER A 114 4.82 6.90 -5.96
C SER A 114 3.74 5.86 -5.66
N LEU A 115 2.80 5.63 -6.57
CA LEU A 115 1.78 4.59 -6.46
C LEU A 115 2.40 3.20 -6.30
N ARG A 116 3.41 2.86 -7.11
CA ARG A 116 4.12 1.58 -6.99
C ARG A 116 4.74 1.37 -5.60
N ARG A 117 5.34 2.41 -5.03
CA ARG A 117 5.90 2.34 -3.67
C ARG A 117 4.81 2.12 -2.63
N THR A 118 3.66 2.77 -2.77
CA THR A 118 2.50 2.58 -1.89
C THR A 118 1.94 1.16 -1.99
N CYS A 119 1.80 0.61 -3.21
CA CYS A 119 1.41 -0.78 -3.44
C CYS A 119 2.37 -1.76 -2.75
N LYS A 120 3.68 -1.55 -2.93
CA LYS A 120 4.71 -2.39 -2.29
C LYS A 120 4.61 -2.33 -0.77
N SER A 121 4.47 -1.15 -0.18
CA SER A 121 4.39 -0.98 1.27
C SER A 121 3.19 -1.73 1.87
N CYS A 122 2.03 -1.69 1.22
CA CYS A 122 0.86 -2.43 1.65
C CYS A 122 1.07 -3.95 1.52
N HIS A 123 1.59 -4.41 0.38
CA HIS A 123 1.83 -5.82 0.12
C HIS A 123 2.91 -6.43 1.04
N ASP A 124 3.91 -5.67 1.44
CA ASP A 124 4.93 -6.14 2.41
C ASP A 124 4.30 -6.48 3.77
N ALA A 125 3.23 -5.80 4.17
CA ALA A 125 2.54 -6.02 5.44
C ALA A 125 1.34 -6.97 5.34
N TYR A 126 0.60 -6.95 4.21
CA TYR A 126 -0.73 -7.58 4.09
C TYR A 126 -0.87 -8.54 2.90
N LYS A 127 0.17 -8.80 2.13
CA LYS A 127 0.08 -9.75 1.01
C LYS A 127 -0.26 -11.15 1.51
N PRO A 128 -1.33 -11.79 0.99
CA PRO A 128 -1.61 -13.18 1.31
C PRO A 128 -0.45 -14.09 0.87
N PRO A 129 -0.11 -15.15 1.65
CA PRO A 129 1.07 -15.97 1.40
C PRO A 129 1.02 -16.86 0.16
N SER A 130 0.01 -16.72 -0.70
CA SER A 130 -0.15 -17.54 -1.92
C SER A 130 -0.79 -16.74 -3.05
N LEU A 131 0.01 -15.93 -3.70
CA LEU A 131 -0.22 -15.50 -5.08
C LEU A 131 1.00 -15.88 -5.88
#